data_49023acfaaea994b945798970e907ffb
#
_entry.id   49023acfaaea994b945798970e907ffb
#
_cell.length_a   1.000
_cell.length_b   1.000
_cell.length_c   1.000
_cell.angle_alpha   90.00
_cell.angle_beta   90.00
_cell.angle_gamma   90.00
#
_symmetry.space_group_name_H-M   'P 1'
#
loop_
_entity.id
_entity.type
_entity.pdbx_description
1 polymer ?
#
loop_
_entity_poly.entity_id
_entity_poly.type
_entity_poly.pdbx_seq_one_letter_code
_entity_poly.pdbx_strand_id
1 'polypeptide(L)'
;MAILETQRRATGIQASAGRSVRGIVGGNEILGLSVIDSRKECIGTLIDIMFDLHLGRIAYGVVALDRAPQWSERVIAIPWNAMHLDSRAEHLCVNALRD
;
A
#
# COMPACT_ATOMS: atom_id res chain seq x y z
N MET A 1 22.01 -12.70 -7.02
CA MET A 1 22.19 -12.68 -5.74
C MET A 1 21.64 -13.79 -4.99
N ALA A 2 22.39 -14.16 -4.03
CA ALA A 2 22.05 -15.31 -3.22
C ALA A 2 20.75 -15.14 -2.49
N ILE A 3 20.41 -13.92 -2.18
CA ILE A 3 19.21 -13.65 -1.42
C ILE A 3 17.97 -14.05 -2.17
N LEU A 4 17.95 -13.78 -3.44
CA LEU A 4 16.79 -14.12 -4.22
C LEU A 4 16.59 -15.61 -4.30
N GLU A 5 17.65 -16.32 -4.47
CA GLU A 5 17.53 -17.74 -4.52
C GLU A 5 17.11 -18.32 -3.21
N THR A 6 17.62 -17.77 -2.14
CA THR A 6 17.24 -18.23 -0.82
C THR A 6 15.76 -18.02 -0.59
N GLN A 7 15.26 -16.90 -0.98
CA GLN A 7 13.86 -16.65 -0.79
C GLN A 7 13.02 -17.59 -1.61
N ARG A 8 13.44 -17.88 -2.79
CA ARG A 8 12.68 -18.74 -3.61
C ARG A 8 12.58 -20.12 -3.04
N ARG A 9 13.63 -20.58 -2.40
CA ARG A 9 13.57 -21.86 -1.76
C ARG A 9 12.87 -21.82 -0.47
N ALA A 10 13.01 -20.77 0.27
CA ALA A 10 12.47 -20.74 1.60
C ALA A 10 10.99 -20.64 1.63
N THR A 11 10.40 -20.03 0.68
CA THR A 11 8.98 -19.82 0.79
C THR A 11 8.20 -21.08 0.60
N GLY A 12 8.59 -21.90 -0.30
CA GLY A 12 7.76 -23.03 -0.61
C GLY A 12 6.38 -22.62 -1.03
N ILE A 13 6.13 -21.36 -1.10
CA ILE A 13 4.83 -20.88 -1.48
C ILE A 13 4.82 -20.65 -2.96
N GLN A 14 3.95 -21.33 -3.58
CA GLN A 14 3.88 -21.16 -4.98
C GLN A 14 2.93 -20.11 -5.30
N ALA A 15 3.11 -19.00 -4.82
CA ALA A 15 2.18 -17.94 -5.03
C ALA A 15 2.19 -17.56 -6.47
N SER A 16 1.09 -17.60 -7.09
CA SER A 16 1.01 -17.04 -8.38
C SER A 16 1.14 -15.59 -8.23
N ALA A 17 1.96 -15.03 -9.03
CA ALA A 17 2.18 -13.62 -8.95
C ALA A 17 0.87 -12.89 -9.11
N GLY A 18 0.65 -11.92 -8.31
CA GLY A 18 -0.51 -11.11 -8.45
C GLY A 18 -1.76 -11.66 -7.81
N ARG A 19 -1.63 -12.73 -7.05
CA ARG A 19 -2.78 -13.25 -6.42
C ARG A 19 -2.71 -13.14 -4.94
N SER A 20 -3.80 -12.75 -4.35
CA SER A 20 -3.89 -12.66 -2.91
C SER A 20 -4.17 -14.02 -2.32
N VAL A 21 -3.51 -14.36 -1.24
CA VAL A 21 -3.72 -15.62 -0.58
C VAL A 21 -3.94 -15.32 0.87
N ARG A 22 -5.17 -15.39 1.34
CA ARG A 22 -5.46 -15.16 2.75
C ARG A 22 -4.92 -13.86 3.28
N GLY A 23 -5.14 -12.82 2.53
CA GLY A 23 -4.71 -11.51 2.99
C GLY A 23 -3.28 -11.18 2.69
N ILE A 24 -2.60 -12.04 1.97
CA ILE A 24 -1.24 -11.76 1.57
C ILE A 24 -1.26 -11.29 0.13
N VAL A 25 -0.75 -10.09 -0.10
CA VAL A 25 -0.75 -9.53 -1.44
C VAL A 25 0.65 -9.07 -1.78
N GLY A 26 0.94 -9.05 -3.05
CA GLY A 26 2.23 -8.55 -3.49
C GLY A 26 2.25 -7.05 -3.50
N GLY A 27 3.43 -6.47 -3.32
CA GLY A 27 3.53 -5.03 -3.36
C GLY A 27 3.08 -4.43 -4.67
N ASN A 28 3.35 -5.11 -5.76
CA ASN A 28 2.93 -4.60 -7.05
C ASN A 28 1.43 -4.61 -7.22
N GLU A 29 0.74 -5.42 -6.46
CA GLU A 29 -0.70 -5.45 -6.55
C GLU A 29 -1.35 -4.25 -5.93
N ILE A 30 -0.72 -3.67 -4.95
CA ILE A 30 -1.34 -2.54 -4.27
C ILE A 30 -0.80 -1.20 -4.72
N LEU A 31 0.36 -1.18 -5.35
CA LEU A 31 0.82 0.08 -5.91
C LEU A 31 -0.09 0.46 -7.07
N GLY A 32 -0.52 1.68 -7.07
CA GLY A 32 -1.43 2.16 -8.10
C GLY A 32 -2.88 2.09 -7.72
N LEU A 33 -3.20 1.51 -6.56
CA LEU A 33 -4.58 1.46 -6.14
C LEU A 33 -5.07 2.82 -5.70
N SER A 34 -6.33 3.06 -5.90
CA SER A 34 -6.95 4.29 -5.44
C SER A 34 -7.07 4.28 -3.92
N VAL A 35 -6.93 5.44 -3.34
CA VAL A 35 -7.07 5.61 -1.91
C VAL A 35 -8.37 6.36 -1.67
N ILE A 36 -9.22 5.77 -0.86
CA ILE A 36 -10.58 6.27 -0.65
C ILE A 36 -10.76 6.65 0.82
N ASP A 37 -11.36 7.78 1.07
CA ASP A 37 -11.55 8.22 2.44
C ASP A 37 -12.85 7.65 3.00
N SER A 38 -13.17 8.06 4.21
CA SER A 38 -14.35 7.52 4.88
C SER A 38 -15.64 7.95 4.23
N ARG A 39 -15.60 8.96 3.38
CA ARG A 39 -16.79 9.37 2.66
C ARG A 39 -16.88 8.70 1.33
N LYS A 40 -16.00 7.75 1.07
CA LYS A 40 -15.97 7.00 -0.16
C LYS A 40 -15.54 7.82 -1.36
N GLU A 41 -14.79 8.86 -1.10
CA GLU A 41 -14.25 9.68 -2.17
C GLU A 41 -12.80 9.33 -2.41
N CYS A 42 -12.42 9.25 -3.65
CA CYS A 42 -11.05 8.96 -4.00
C CYS A 42 -10.20 10.19 -3.76
N ILE A 43 -9.19 10.05 -2.94
CA ILE A 43 -8.33 11.18 -2.64
C ILE A 43 -6.98 11.09 -3.33
N GLY A 44 -6.63 9.95 -3.83
CA GLY A 44 -5.35 9.83 -4.50
C GLY A 44 -5.01 8.40 -4.85
N THR A 45 -3.74 8.18 -5.09
CA THR A 45 -3.24 6.89 -5.56
C THR A 45 -2.01 6.52 -4.74
N LEU A 46 -1.93 5.28 -4.34
CA LEU A 46 -0.76 4.81 -3.61
C LEU A 46 0.39 4.64 -4.59
N ILE A 47 1.47 5.36 -4.37
CA ILE A 47 2.58 5.31 -5.30
C ILE A 47 3.83 4.67 -4.71
N ASP A 48 3.87 4.47 -3.41
CA ASP A 48 5.03 3.82 -2.82
C ASP A 48 4.68 3.32 -1.44
N ILE A 49 5.51 2.42 -0.93
CA ILE A 49 5.34 1.86 0.39
C ILE A 49 6.68 1.95 1.08
N MET A 50 6.68 2.51 2.28
CA MET A 50 7.92 2.71 3.01
C MET A 50 7.99 1.69 4.14
N PHE A 51 9.07 0.96 4.15
CA PHE A 51 9.25 -0.11 5.11
C PHE A 51 10.15 0.30 6.25
N ASP A 52 9.80 -0.19 7.42
CA ASP A 52 10.67 -0.03 8.58
C ASP A 52 11.48 -1.31 8.67
N LEU A 53 12.73 -1.23 8.27
CA LEU A 53 13.55 -2.43 8.22
C LEU A 53 13.95 -2.91 9.61
N HIS A 54 13.97 -2.03 10.59
CA HIS A 54 14.30 -2.45 11.94
C HIS A 54 13.19 -3.26 12.56
N LEU A 55 11.95 -2.88 12.29
CA LEU A 55 10.83 -3.59 12.86
C LEU A 55 10.26 -4.64 11.91
N GLY A 56 10.73 -4.63 10.68
CA GLY A 56 10.26 -5.61 9.74
C GLY A 56 8.82 -5.44 9.34
N ARG A 57 8.40 -4.21 9.19
CA ARG A 57 7.00 -3.99 8.84
C ARG A 57 6.87 -2.73 8.00
N ILE A 58 5.69 -2.52 7.47
CA ILE A 58 5.43 -1.34 6.68
C ILE A 58 5.18 -0.16 7.60
N ALA A 59 5.86 0.93 7.34
CA ALA A 59 5.71 2.12 8.16
C ALA A 59 4.58 2.99 7.65
N TYR A 60 4.61 3.34 6.38
CA TYR A 60 3.54 4.18 5.84
C TYR A 60 3.48 4.04 4.33
N GLY A 61 2.38 4.48 3.78
CA GLY A 61 2.21 4.53 2.35
C GLY A 61 2.37 5.94 1.86
N VAL A 62 2.84 6.08 0.64
CA VAL A 62 3.02 7.39 0.02
C VAL A 62 1.91 7.54 -1.01
N VAL A 63 1.13 8.57 -0.86
CA VAL A 63 -0.05 8.77 -1.67
C VAL A 63 0.06 10.05 -2.45
N ALA A 64 -0.13 9.94 -3.75
CA ALA A 64 -0.18 11.12 -4.60
C ALA A 64 -1.61 11.60 -4.62
N LEU A 65 -1.83 12.81 -4.19
CA LEU A 65 -3.17 13.34 -4.07
C LEU A 65 -3.72 13.75 -5.44
N ASP A 66 -4.99 13.46 -5.64
CA ASP A 66 -5.65 13.85 -6.87
C ASP A 66 -5.83 15.35 -6.93
N ARG A 67 -6.11 15.94 -5.78
CA ARG A 67 -6.32 17.38 -5.73
C ARG A 67 -5.54 17.94 -4.60
N ALA A 68 -4.74 18.90 -4.90
CA ALA A 68 -3.98 19.58 -3.87
C ALA A 68 -3.87 21.03 -4.30
N PRO A 69 -3.94 21.96 -3.35
CA PRO A 69 -3.72 23.35 -3.69
C PRO A 69 -2.36 23.51 -4.31
N GLN A 70 -2.24 24.48 -5.16
CA GLN A 70 -0.98 24.67 -5.85
C GLN A 70 0.17 24.94 -4.91
N TRP A 71 -0.13 25.47 -3.74
CA TRP A 71 0.89 25.78 -2.77
C TRP A 71 1.20 24.65 -1.82
N SER A 72 0.58 23.53 -1.98
CA SER A 72 0.84 22.46 -1.04
C SER A 72 1.44 21.26 -1.77
N GLU A 73 1.91 20.33 -0.99
CA GLU A 73 2.51 19.12 -1.54
C GLU A 73 1.46 18.27 -2.17
N ARG A 74 1.83 17.62 -3.24
CA ARG A 74 0.90 16.70 -3.87
C ARG A 74 1.07 15.28 -3.38
N VAL A 75 2.01 15.06 -2.52
CA VAL A 75 2.32 13.73 -2.03
C VAL A 75 2.29 13.76 -0.53
N ILE A 76 1.59 12.82 0.08
CA ILE A 76 1.54 12.75 1.53
C ILE A 76 1.87 11.34 1.97
N ALA A 77 2.30 11.22 3.22
CA ALA A 77 2.57 9.94 3.84
C ALA A 77 1.43 9.62 4.78
N ILE A 78 0.88 8.44 4.65
CA ILE A 78 -0.22 8.01 5.52
C ILE A 78 0.27 6.79 6.28
N PRO A 79 0.20 6.83 7.62
CA PRO A 79 0.65 5.67 8.39
C PRO A 79 -0.07 4.42 7.95
N TRP A 80 0.66 3.33 7.89
CA TRP A 80 0.06 2.12 7.35
C TRP A 80 -1.12 1.65 8.18
N ASN A 81 -1.07 1.85 9.49
CA ASN A 81 -2.18 1.41 10.32
C ASN A 81 -3.41 2.29 10.18
N ALA A 82 -3.33 3.37 9.44
CA ALA A 82 -4.51 4.19 9.16
C ALA A 82 -5.17 3.80 7.85
N MET A 83 -4.63 2.81 7.16
CA MET A 83 -5.17 2.35 5.91
C MET A 83 -5.50 0.87 6.00
N HIS A 84 -6.42 0.43 5.20
CA HIS A 84 -6.64 -1.00 5.07
C HIS A 84 -7.09 -1.30 3.66
N LEU A 85 -6.78 -2.49 3.23
CA LEU A 85 -7.07 -2.90 1.89
C LEU A 85 -8.49 -3.42 1.84
N ASP A 86 -9.22 -2.98 0.84
CA ASP A 86 -10.56 -3.47 0.62
C ASP A 86 -10.51 -4.97 0.38
N SER A 87 -11.53 -5.68 0.79
CA SER A 87 -11.53 -7.12 0.73
C SER A 87 -11.35 -7.65 -0.68
N ARG A 88 -11.69 -6.89 -1.67
CA ARG A 88 -11.49 -7.31 -3.04
C ARG A 88 -10.19 -6.79 -3.61
N ALA A 89 -9.41 -6.12 -2.80
CA ALA A 89 -8.13 -5.57 -3.22
C ALA A 89 -8.28 -4.62 -4.39
N GLU A 90 -9.34 -3.85 -4.38
CA GLU A 90 -9.57 -2.90 -5.45
C GLU A 90 -9.20 -1.50 -5.07
N HIS A 91 -9.13 -1.21 -3.80
CA HIS A 91 -8.72 0.11 -3.35
C HIS A 91 -8.34 0.06 -1.89
N LEU A 92 -7.68 1.11 -1.44
CA LEU A 92 -7.30 1.25 -0.05
C LEU A 92 -8.22 2.25 0.63
N CYS A 93 -8.58 1.94 1.85
CA CYS A 93 -9.46 2.80 2.61
C CYS A 93 -8.67 3.47 3.71
N VAL A 94 -8.91 4.77 3.89
CA VAL A 94 -8.23 5.54 4.92
C VAL A 94 -9.27 6.09 5.86
N ASN A 95 -9.07 5.82 7.14
CA ASN A 95 -10.02 6.28 8.10
C ASN A 95 -9.78 7.61 8.65
N ALA A 96 -8.60 8.05 8.65
CA ALA A 96 -8.29 9.16 9.45
C ALA A 96 -7.86 10.33 8.76
N LEU A 97 -8.27 10.59 7.64
CA LEU A 97 -7.80 11.71 7.02
C LEU A 97 -8.75 12.79 7.18
N ARG A 98 -9.01 13.29 8.31
CA ARG A 98 -9.82 14.31 8.45
C ARG A 98 -9.24 15.38 8.96
N ASP A 99 -9.34 16.18 8.86
CA ASP A 99 -8.75 17.17 9.36
C ASP A 99 -8.86 17.58 9.90
#